data_a22c9580940b221bf621c0f746e382c1
#
_entry.id   a22c9580940b221bf621c0f746e382c1
#
_cell.length_a   1.000
_cell.length_b   1.000
_cell.length_c   1.000
_cell.angle_alpha   90.00
_cell.angle_beta   90.00
_cell.angle_gamma   90.00
#
_symmetry.space_group_name_H-M   'P 1'
#
loop_
_entity.id
_entity.type
_entity.pdbx_description
1 polymer ?
#
loop_
_entity_poly.entity_id
_entity_poly.type
_entity_poly.pdbx_seq_one_letter_code
_entity_poly.pdbx_strand_id
1 'polypeptide(L)'
;RDGAADDLRTLCMLLGNREVEVLAVTTSEGALLPDSAAIRVRALLDSFHHEGVPVGAGRAANAPAPIWRAHSEAVDWGDAAAAATAGAGFPAAPALIAETLGEEEEKVVFIALGALTNLCDVLRENPASGARIDRVVWYNSRTGPLSGANFETDSAAARYVLASGVPVTVVSANPAC
;
A
#
# COMPACT_ATOMS: atom_id res chain seq x y z
N ARG A 1 -12.03 -12.78 -10.18
CA ARG A 1 -11.02 -11.91 -9.56
C ARG A 1 -11.53 -11.58 -8.17
N ASP A 2 -10.71 -11.84 -7.18
CA ASP A 2 -11.07 -11.88 -5.76
C ASP A 2 -10.82 -10.52 -5.04
N GLY A 3 -10.79 -9.44 -5.78
CA GLY A 3 -10.78 -8.03 -5.36
C GLY A 3 -10.20 -7.75 -3.97
N ALA A 4 -8.93 -7.37 -3.86
CA ALA A 4 -8.20 -7.13 -2.62
C ALA A 4 -7.96 -8.37 -1.71
N ALA A 5 -8.44 -9.56 -2.06
CA ALA A 5 -8.16 -10.76 -1.27
C ALA A 5 -6.68 -11.21 -1.37
N ASP A 6 -6.00 -10.87 -2.45
CA ASP A 6 -4.56 -11.05 -2.63
C ASP A 6 -3.75 -10.10 -1.71
N ASP A 7 -4.17 -8.86 -1.57
CA ASP A 7 -3.59 -7.89 -0.62
C ASP A 7 -3.77 -8.38 0.83
N LEU A 8 -4.98 -8.85 1.18
CA LEU A 8 -5.29 -9.45 2.48
C LEU A 8 -4.37 -10.64 2.79
N ARG A 9 -4.22 -11.57 1.86
CA ARG A 9 -3.33 -12.73 2.03
C ARG A 9 -1.88 -12.32 2.22
N THR A 10 -1.41 -11.37 1.42
CA THR A 10 -0.04 -10.86 1.51
C THR A 10 0.20 -10.22 2.87
N LEU A 11 -0.72 -9.39 3.35
CA LEU A 11 -0.61 -8.78 4.68
C LEU A 11 -0.59 -9.83 5.78
N CYS A 12 -1.49 -10.83 5.73
CA CYS A 12 -1.48 -11.94 6.69
C CYS A 12 -0.16 -12.72 6.67
N MET A 13 0.42 -12.94 5.50
CA MET A 13 1.73 -13.63 5.38
C MET A 13 2.87 -12.81 5.98
N LEU A 14 2.87 -11.50 5.79
CA LEU A 14 3.88 -10.61 6.38
C LEU A 14 3.75 -10.56 7.90
N LEU A 15 2.55 -10.39 8.43
CA LEU A 15 2.28 -10.35 9.87
C LEU A 15 2.59 -11.70 10.56
N GLY A 16 2.39 -12.82 9.87
CA GLY A 16 2.69 -14.15 10.40
C GLY A 16 4.16 -14.58 10.28
N ASN A 17 5.00 -13.81 9.57
CA ASN A 17 6.41 -14.16 9.38
C ASN A 17 7.28 -13.53 10.48
N ARG A 18 7.94 -14.38 11.28
CA ARG A 18 8.79 -13.95 12.40
C ARG A 18 10.07 -13.20 11.97
N GLU A 19 10.44 -13.29 10.71
CA GLU A 19 11.61 -12.60 10.14
C GLU A 19 11.25 -11.23 9.56
N VAL A 20 9.97 -10.84 9.63
CA VAL A 20 9.45 -9.58 9.10
C VAL A 20 8.83 -8.77 10.22
N GLU A 21 9.29 -7.56 10.40
CA GLU A 21 8.63 -6.54 11.20
C GLU A 21 7.84 -5.61 10.29
N VAL A 22 6.53 -5.51 10.51
CA VAL A 22 5.66 -4.60 9.78
C VAL A 22 5.60 -3.28 10.54
N LEU A 23 6.31 -2.27 10.06
CA LEU A 23 6.45 -0.97 10.73
C LEU A 23 5.20 -0.10 10.59
N ALA A 24 4.59 -0.11 9.41
CA ALA A 24 3.37 0.64 9.12
C ALA A 24 2.63 0.03 7.93
N VAL A 25 1.32 0.27 7.85
CA VAL A 25 0.52 -0.07 6.66
C VAL A 25 -0.16 1.19 6.14
N THR A 26 0.02 1.48 4.86
CA THR A 26 -0.67 2.60 4.21
C THR A 26 -1.50 2.13 3.04
N THR A 27 -2.63 2.79 2.82
CA THR A 27 -3.58 2.43 1.78
C THR A 27 -3.54 3.42 0.63
N SER A 28 -3.73 2.94 -0.58
CA SER A 28 -3.87 3.74 -1.80
C SER A 28 -5.16 3.39 -2.53
N GLU A 29 -5.62 4.25 -3.43
CA GLU A 29 -6.76 3.91 -4.28
C GLU A 29 -6.43 2.72 -5.18
N GLY A 30 -7.39 1.82 -5.30
CA GLY A 30 -7.30 0.61 -6.12
C GLY A 30 -8.62 -0.13 -6.13
N ALA A 31 -8.61 -1.37 -5.68
CA ALA A 31 -9.83 -2.17 -5.50
C ALA A 31 -10.79 -1.53 -4.47
N LEU A 32 -10.24 -0.85 -3.48
CA LEU A 32 -10.99 -0.07 -2.48
C LEU A 32 -10.61 1.41 -2.57
N LEU A 33 -11.45 2.27 -2.00
CA LEU A 33 -11.06 3.64 -1.68
C LEU A 33 -10.09 3.64 -0.48
N PRO A 34 -9.18 4.61 -0.38
CA PRO A 34 -8.14 4.60 0.67
C PRO A 34 -8.70 4.50 2.09
N ASP A 35 -9.71 5.28 2.44
CA ASP A 35 -10.33 5.25 3.77
C ASP A 35 -11.02 3.91 4.05
N SER A 36 -11.77 3.38 3.08
CA SER A 36 -12.40 2.07 3.20
C SER A 36 -11.38 0.95 3.39
N ALA A 37 -10.25 1.05 2.71
CA ALA A 37 -9.14 0.10 2.86
C ALA A 37 -8.48 0.25 4.24
N ALA A 38 -8.26 1.47 4.72
CA ALA A 38 -7.65 1.73 6.04
C ALA A 38 -8.50 1.17 7.19
N ILE A 39 -9.83 1.32 7.11
CA ILE A 39 -10.76 0.69 8.08
C ILE A 39 -10.58 -0.83 8.09
N ARG A 40 -10.51 -1.47 6.92
CA ARG A 40 -10.35 -2.93 6.82
C ARG A 40 -8.99 -3.40 7.30
N VAL A 41 -7.93 -2.69 6.96
CA VAL A 41 -6.57 -2.97 7.45
C VAL A 41 -6.53 -2.87 8.97
N ARG A 42 -7.12 -1.82 9.55
CA ARG A 42 -7.18 -1.68 11.01
C ARG A 42 -7.94 -2.83 11.66
N ALA A 43 -9.11 -3.21 11.10
CA ALA A 43 -9.89 -4.33 11.59
C ALA A 43 -9.12 -5.66 11.54
N LEU A 44 -8.36 -5.88 10.47
CA LEU A 44 -7.50 -7.05 10.34
C LEU A 44 -6.39 -7.06 11.40
N LEU A 45 -5.67 -5.95 11.54
CA LEU A 45 -4.58 -5.82 12.51
C LEU A 45 -5.08 -6.04 13.94
N ASP A 46 -6.23 -5.47 14.29
CA ASP A 46 -6.85 -5.64 15.62
C ASP A 46 -7.25 -7.11 15.85
N SER A 47 -7.80 -7.79 14.85
CA SER A 47 -8.18 -9.20 14.97
C SER A 47 -6.98 -10.16 15.12
N PHE A 48 -5.79 -9.72 14.73
CA PHE A 48 -4.54 -10.47 14.91
C PHE A 48 -3.65 -9.95 16.06
N HIS A 49 -4.17 -9.04 16.90
CA HIS A 49 -3.44 -8.43 18.02
C HIS A 49 -2.19 -7.65 17.59
N HIS A 50 -2.30 -6.95 16.47
CA HIS A 50 -1.29 -6.02 15.94
C HIS A 50 -1.76 -4.55 16.05
N GLU A 51 -2.38 -4.19 17.19
CA GLU A 51 -2.93 -2.84 17.43
C GLU A 51 -1.83 -1.76 17.39
N GLY A 52 -0.59 -2.14 17.69
CA GLY A 52 0.57 -1.25 17.66
C GLY A 52 1.03 -0.84 16.25
N VAL A 53 0.63 -1.55 15.19
CA VAL A 53 1.02 -1.21 13.83
C VAL A 53 0.18 -0.03 13.33
N PRO A 54 0.77 1.13 13.02
CA PRO A 54 0.04 2.30 12.55
C PRO A 54 -0.52 2.10 11.14
N VAL A 55 -1.69 2.71 10.90
CA VAL A 55 -2.36 2.68 9.59
C VAL A 55 -2.58 4.08 9.09
N GLY A 56 -2.20 4.35 7.83
CA GLY A 56 -2.42 5.64 7.17
C GLY A 56 -3.28 5.52 5.91
N ALA A 57 -4.12 6.52 5.65
CA ALA A 57 -4.93 6.57 4.44
C ALA A 57 -4.30 7.51 3.40
N GLY A 58 -4.17 7.03 2.16
CA GLY A 58 -3.74 7.84 1.04
C GLY A 58 -4.84 8.74 0.50
N ARG A 59 -4.47 9.59 -0.44
CA ARG A 59 -5.44 10.37 -1.20
C ARG A 59 -6.05 9.56 -2.34
N ALA A 60 -7.23 9.97 -2.79
CA ALA A 60 -7.79 9.46 -4.03
C ALA A 60 -6.89 9.85 -5.23
N ALA A 61 -6.69 8.92 -6.15
CA ALA A 61 -5.96 9.15 -7.39
C ALA A 61 -6.88 9.66 -8.50
N ASN A 62 -8.20 9.72 -8.25
CA ASN A 62 -9.24 10.06 -9.23
C ASN A 62 -9.24 9.12 -10.46
N ALA A 63 -8.80 7.90 -10.27
CA ALA A 63 -8.84 6.88 -11.31
C ALA A 63 -10.28 6.37 -11.51
N PRO A 64 -10.62 5.90 -12.72
CA PRO A 64 -11.89 5.22 -12.92
C PRO A 64 -12.03 4.02 -11.98
N ALA A 65 -13.18 3.91 -11.31
CA ALA A 65 -13.44 2.79 -10.43
C ALA A 65 -13.34 1.46 -11.19
N PRO A 66 -12.57 0.49 -10.69
CA PRO A 66 -12.53 -0.82 -11.33
C PRO A 66 -13.88 -1.53 -11.20
N ILE A 67 -14.25 -2.30 -12.21
CA ILE A 67 -15.56 -3.01 -12.26
C ILE A 67 -15.80 -3.96 -11.07
N TRP A 68 -14.74 -4.37 -10.39
CA TRP A 68 -14.80 -5.26 -9.22
C TRP A 68 -14.83 -4.52 -7.87
N ARG A 69 -14.83 -3.16 -7.84
CA ARG A 69 -14.84 -2.39 -6.58
C ARG A 69 -15.99 -2.79 -5.65
N ALA A 70 -17.21 -2.89 -6.17
CA ALA A 70 -18.36 -3.28 -5.36
C ALA A 70 -18.20 -4.68 -4.72
N HIS A 71 -17.56 -5.62 -5.43
CA HIS A 71 -17.23 -6.92 -4.87
C HIS A 71 -16.15 -6.81 -3.78
N SER A 72 -15.14 -6.01 -4.00
CA SER A 72 -14.06 -5.80 -3.02
C SER A 72 -14.58 -5.15 -1.74
N GLU A 73 -15.55 -4.24 -1.87
CA GLU A 73 -16.20 -3.58 -0.74
C GLU A 73 -17.11 -4.52 0.07
N ALA A 74 -17.54 -5.65 -0.51
CA ALA A 74 -18.32 -6.67 0.17
C ALA A 74 -17.48 -7.73 0.91
N VAL A 75 -16.14 -7.68 0.77
CA VAL A 75 -15.23 -8.61 1.46
C VAL A 75 -14.91 -8.09 2.87
N ASP A 76 -15.18 -8.90 3.88
CA ASP A 76 -14.86 -8.60 5.28
C ASP A 76 -13.40 -8.92 5.60
N TRP A 77 -12.75 -8.01 6.35
CA TRP A 77 -11.39 -8.14 6.86
C TRP A 77 -11.39 -8.05 8.40
N GLY A 78 -12.11 -8.92 9.06
CA GLY A 78 -12.35 -8.82 10.49
C GLY A 78 -13.53 -7.89 10.82
N ASP A 79 -13.62 -7.36 12.03
CA ASP A 79 -14.71 -6.47 12.46
C ASP A 79 -14.51 -5.03 11.97
N ALA A 80 -14.76 -4.79 10.70
CA ALA A 80 -14.65 -3.47 10.09
C ALA A 80 -15.64 -2.45 10.69
N ALA A 81 -16.76 -2.90 11.25
CA ALA A 81 -17.72 -2.01 11.90
C ALA A 81 -17.16 -1.48 13.23
N ALA A 82 -16.51 -2.32 14.03
CA ALA A 82 -15.82 -1.87 15.24
C ALA A 82 -14.67 -0.91 14.92
N ALA A 83 -13.86 -1.21 13.91
CA ALA A 83 -12.76 -0.35 13.47
C ALA A 83 -13.26 1.02 12.96
N ALA A 84 -14.39 1.07 12.24
CA ALA A 84 -15.00 2.32 11.78
C ALA A 84 -15.53 3.18 12.93
N THR A 85 -16.00 2.56 14.02
CA THR A 85 -16.51 3.28 15.20
C THR A 85 -15.43 3.78 16.14
N ALA A 86 -14.21 3.30 16.03
CA ALA A 86 -13.05 3.78 16.83
C ALA A 86 -12.67 5.25 16.56
N GLY A 87 -13.29 5.90 15.60
CA GLY A 87 -13.57 7.33 15.55
C GLY A 87 -12.43 8.30 15.29
N ALA A 88 -11.19 7.86 15.19
CA ALA A 88 -10.10 8.71 14.79
C ALA A 88 -9.87 8.56 13.28
N GLY A 89 -9.89 9.66 12.55
CA GLY A 89 -9.46 9.65 11.16
C GLY A 89 -8.02 9.10 11.07
N PHE A 90 -7.72 8.38 9.99
CA PHE A 90 -6.37 7.88 9.75
C PHE A 90 -5.42 9.03 9.39
N PRO A 91 -4.17 9.02 9.84
CA PRO A 91 -3.17 9.96 9.36
C PRO A 91 -3.00 9.86 7.84
N ALA A 92 -2.58 10.93 7.22
CA ALA A 92 -2.25 10.92 5.80
C ALA A 92 -1.10 9.94 5.53
N ALA A 93 -1.27 9.05 4.56
CA ALA A 93 -0.28 8.02 4.26
C ALA A 93 1.13 8.58 3.98
N PRO A 94 1.32 9.68 3.22
CA PRO A 94 2.64 10.25 3.02
C PRO A 94 3.31 10.72 4.32
N ALA A 95 2.54 11.31 5.24
CA ALA A 95 3.06 11.74 6.53
C ALA A 95 3.53 10.56 7.38
N LEU A 96 2.70 9.51 7.48
CA LEU A 96 3.06 8.29 8.20
C LEU A 96 4.29 7.61 7.60
N ILE A 97 4.40 7.51 6.26
CA ILE A 97 5.58 6.95 5.60
C ILE A 97 6.83 7.76 5.95
N ALA A 98 6.74 9.09 5.87
CA ALA A 98 7.86 9.97 6.16
C ALA A 98 8.33 9.86 7.62
N GLU A 99 7.39 9.79 8.57
CA GLU A 99 7.64 9.56 9.99
C GLU A 99 8.35 8.21 10.20
N THR A 100 7.75 7.12 9.72
CA THR A 100 8.33 5.76 9.84
C THR A 100 9.75 5.71 9.25
N LEU A 101 9.96 6.24 8.06
CA LEU A 101 11.29 6.27 7.45
C LEU A 101 12.29 7.13 8.23
N GLY A 102 11.82 8.14 8.96
CA GLY A 102 12.66 9.02 9.80
C GLY A 102 13.06 8.39 11.12
N GLU A 103 12.22 7.55 11.70
CA GLU A 103 12.44 6.90 13.00
C GLU A 103 13.35 5.68 12.91
N GLU A 104 13.34 4.98 11.77
CA GLU A 104 14.14 3.78 11.61
C GLU A 104 15.65 4.10 11.45
N GLU A 105 16.51 3.33 12.09
CA GLU A 105 17.96 3.42 11.93
C GLU A 105 18.42 2.72 10.65
N GLU A 106 17.81 1.59 10.32
CA GLU A 106 18.11 0.80 9.12
C GLU A 106 17.25 1.21 7.94
N LYS A 107 17.64 0.77 6.74
CA LYS A 107 16.84 0.98 5.54
C LYS A 107 15.63 0.04 5.52
N VAL A 108 14.51 0.58 5.09
CA VAL A 108 13.23 -0.11 5.04
C VAL A 108 12.98 -0.71 3.65
N VAL A 109 12.45 -1.92 3.59
CA VAL A 109 11.87 -2.48 2.36
C VAL A 109 10.44 -1.97 2.21
N PHE A 110 10.17 -1.23 1.13
CA PHE A 110 8.84 -0.72 0.83
C PHE A 110 8.08 -1.71 -0.06
N ILE A 111 7.06 -2.38 0.48
CA ILE A 111 6.22 -3.31 -0.27
C ILE A 111 4.98 -2.58 -0.78
N ALA A 112 4.84 -2.46 -2.09
CA ALA A 112 3.71 -1.82 -2.74
C ALA A 112 2.83 -2.85 -3.45
N LEU A 113 1.63 -3.06 -2.94
CA LEU A 113 0.64 -3.98 -3.51
C LEU A 113 -0.33 -3.25 -4.45
N GLY A 114 -0.40 -1.91 -4.36
CA GLY A 114 -1.25 -1.02 -5.14
C GLY A 114 -0.48 0.02 -5.96
N ALA A 115 -1.13 1.14 -6.24
CA ALA A 115 -0.53 2.28 -6.92
C ALA A 115 0.58 2.92 -6.07
N LEU A 116 1.59 3.48 -6.73
CA LEU A 116 2.75 4.12 -6.08
C LEU A 116 2.49 5.58 -5.65
N THR A 117 1.22 6.01 -5.57
CA THR A 117 0.81 7.39 -5.26
C THR A 117 1.42 7.89 -3.96
N ASN A 118 1.28 7.14 -2.86
CA ASN A 118 1.77 7.55 -1.54
C ASN A 118 3.30 7.73 -1.52
N LEU A 119 4.02 6.79 -2.08
CA LEU A 119 5.49 6.87 -2.16
C LEU A 119 5.95 8.02 -3.07
N CYS A 120 5.25 8.24 -4.18
CA CYS A 120 5.52 9.38 -5.07
C CYS A 120 5.36 10.71 -4.32
N ASP A 121 4.29 10.86 -3.53
CA ASP A 121 4.03 12.08 -2.78
C ASP A 121 5.14 12.33 -1.75
N VAL A 122 5.58 11.29 -1.01
CA VAL A 122 6.74 11.37 -0.09
C VAL A 122 8.01 11.80 -0.80
N LEU A 123 8.35 11.14 -1.92
CA LEU A 123 9.60 11.43 -2.65
C LEU A 123 9.58 12.80 -3.34
N ARG A 124 8.41 13.33 -3.69
CA ARG A 124 8.26 14.69 -4.23
C ARG A 124 8.44 15.74 -3.14
N GLU A 125 7.88 15.51 -1.97
CA GLU A 125 8.00 16.43 -0.84
C GLU A 125 9.42 16.42 -0.26
N ASN A 126 9.99 15.24 -0.09
CA ASN A 126 11.35 15.06 0.41
C ASN A 126 12.10 13.96 -0.35
N PRO A 127 12.83 14.28 -1.42
CA PRO A 127 13.60 13.31 -2.19
C PRO A 127 14.65 12.54 -1.36
N ALA A 128 15.13 13.13 -0.25
CA ALA A 128 16.10 12.48 0.64
C ALA A 128 15.51 11.24 1.35
N SER A 129 14.19 11.15 1.49
CA SER A 129 13.52 9.97 2.05
C SER A 129 13.84 8.69 1.25
N GLY A 130 14.14 8.82 -0.04
CA GLY A 130 14.56 7.68 -0.87
C GLY A 130 15.83 6.98 -0.38
N ALA A 131 16.73 7.70 0.31
CA ALA A 131 17.96 7.12 0.89
C ALA A 131 17.68 6.18 2.07
N ARG A 132 16.49 6.27 2.69
CA ARG A 132 16.03 5.41 3.78
C ARG A 132 15.36 4.12 3.29
N ILE A 133 15.13 4.01 1.99
CA ILE A 133 14.51 2.84 1.37
C ILE A 133 15.63 1.97 0.79
N ASP A 134 15.69 0.69 1.23
CA ASP A 134 16.58 -0.31 0.63
C ASP A 134 16.14 -0.63 -0.79
N ARG A 135 14.88 -0.98 -0.94
CA ARG A 135 14.23 -1.23 -2.23
C ARG A 135 12.71 -1.13 -2.11
N VAL A 136 12.08 -0.89 -3.22
CA VAL A 136 10.64 -1.04 -3.41
C VAL A 136 10.37 -2.40 -4.05
N VAL A 137 9.50 -3.19 -3.46
CA VAL A 137 8.94 -4.40 -4.09
C VAL A 137 7.52 -4.06 -4.54
N TRP A 138 7.34 -3.88 -5.84
CA TRP A 138 6.06 -3.41 -6.40
C TRP A 138 5.38 -4.50 -7.22
N TYR A 139 4.16 -4.88 -6.80
CA TYR A 139 3.32 -5.75 -7.61
C TYR A 139 2.66 -4.96 -8.75
N ASN A 140 2.88 -5.39 -9.98
CA ASN A 140 2.18 -4.87 -11.15
C ASN A 140 1.95 -5.96 -12.18
N SER A 141 0.79 -5.95 -12.83
CA SER A 141 0.34 -7.08 -13.66
C SER A 141 1.25 -7.38 -14.85
N ARG A 142 1.91 -6.36 -15.41
CA ARG A 142 2.81 -6.50 -16.59
C ARG A 142 4.03 -5.61 -16.45
N THR A 143 5.16 -6.11 -16.93
CA THR A 143 6.46 -5.44 -16.86
C THR A 143 6.94 -4.87 -18.18
N GLY A 144 6.49 -5.40 -19.31
CA GLY A 144 6.93 -4.91 -20.61
C GLY A 144 5.86 -5.02 -21.71
N PRO A 145 5.22 -3.91 -22.16
CA PRO A 145 5.25 -2.58 -21.53
C PRO A 145 4.49 -2.54 -20.20
N LEU A 146 4.85 -1.60 -19.33
CA LEU A 146 4.14 -1.41 -18.06
C LEU A 146 2.66 -1.12 -18.30
N SER A 147 1.80 -1.98 -17.76
CA SER A 147 0.34 -1.85 -17.81
C SER A 147 -0.29 -2.67 -16.69
N GLY A 148 -1.55 -2.44 -16.43
CA GLY A 148 -2.31 -3.11 -15.37
C GLY A 148 -2.80 -2.15 -14.31
N ALA A 149 -3.71 -2.62 -13.46
CA ALA A 149 -4.48 -1.77 -12.57
C ALA A 149 -3.61 -0.85 -11.68
N ASN A 150 -2.55 -1.37 -11.07
CA ASN A 150 -1.70 -0.57 -10.17
C ASN A 150 -0.93 0.53 -10.90
N PHE A 151 -0.45 0.26 -12.12
CA PHE A 151 0.16 1.28 -12.95
C PHE A 151 -0.88 2.28 -13.47
N GLU A 152 -2.03 1.82 -13.93
CA GLU A 152 -3.06 2.64 -14.56
C GLU A 152 -3.80 3.54 -13.56
N THR A 153 -3.88 3.13 -12.29
CA THR A 153 -4.46 3.95 -11.22
C THR A 153 -3.71 5.27 -11.03
N ASP A 154 -2.37 5.25 -11.09
CA ASP A 154 -1.56 6.47 -11.06
C ASP A 154 -0.24 6.27 -11.84
N SER A 155 -0.35 6.34 -13.16
CA SER A 155 0.82 6.14 -14.03
C SER A 155 1.87 7.25 -13.91
N ALA A 156 1.45 8.45 -13.50
CA ALA A 156 2.37 9.56 -13.27
C ALA A 156 3.23 9.31 -12.02
N ALA A 157 2.61 8.84 -10.93
CA ALA A 157 3.32 8.45 -9.72
C ALA A 157 4.28 7.28 -9.99
N ALA A 158 3.81 6.24 -10.70
CA ALA A 158 4.64 5.10 -11.04
C ALA A 158 5.90 5.51 -11.84
N ARG A 159 5.74 6.34 -12.87
CA ARG A 159 6.87 6.86 -13.67
C ARG A 159 7.83 7.69 -12.83
N TYR A 160 7.31 8.52 -11.92
CA TYR A 160 8.13 9.33 -11.04
C TYR A 160 8.98 8.46 -10.11
N VAL A 161 8.38 7.48 -9.44
CA VAL A 161 9.09 6.57 -8.53
C VAL A 161 10.15 5.76 -9.29
N LEU A 162 9.84 5.23 -10.46
CA LEU A 162 10.79 4.50 -11.29
C LEU A 162 11.98 5.36 -11.76
N ALA A 163 11.79 6.67 -11.88
CA ALA A 163 12.84 7.62 -12.27
C ALA A 163 13.58 8.24 -11.06
N SER A 164 13.13 8.00 -9.84
CA SER A 164 13.65 8.65 -8.61
C SER A 164 15.06 8.19 -8.19
N GLY A 165 15.53 7.06 -8.72
CA GLY A 165 16.78 6.43 -8.30
C GLY A 165 16.65 5.45 -7.14
N VAL A 166 15.48 5.33 -6.51
CA VAL A 166 15.20 4.29 -5.52
C VAL A 166 15.14 2.93 -6.23
N PRO A 167 15.83 1.88 -5.73
CA PRO A 167 15.77 0.56 -6.37
C PRO A 167 14.35 0.01 -6.37
N VAL A 168 13.82 -0.39 -7.53
CA VAL A 168 12.47 -0.96 -7.67
C VAL A 168 12.56 -2.34 -8.28
N THR A 169 12.03 -3.34 -7.57
CA THR A 169 11.79 -4.68 -8.07
C THR A 169 10.31 -4.83 -8.41
N VAL A 170 10.01 -5.07 -9.69
CA VAL A 170 8.62 -5.29 -10.11
C VAL A 170 8.30 -6.78 -10.08
N VAL A 171 7.32 -7.17 -9.28
CA VAL A 171 6.77 -8.52 -9.25
C VAL A 171 5.58 -8.57 -10.19
N SER A 172 5.58 -9.52 -11.11
CA SER A 172 4.52 -9.66 -12.12
C SER A 172 3.98 -11.08 -12.20
N ALA A 173 2.67 -11.21 -12.31
CA ALA A 173 2.03 -12.50 -12.60
C ALA A 173 2.27 -12.96 -14.06
N ASN A 174 2.69 -12.04 -14.94
CA ASN A 174 2.96 -12.29 -16.34
C ASN A 174 4.40 -11.82 -16.63
N PRO A 175 5.43 -12.66 -16.37
CA PRO A 175 6.79 -12.34 -16.76
C PRO A 175 6.81 -12.11 -18.27
N ALA A 176 7.55 -11.10 -18.71
CA ALA A 176 7.76 -10.89 -20.14
C ALA A 176 8.38 -12.16 -20.74
N CYS A 177 7.68 -12.75 -21.71
CA CYS A 177 8.25 -13.80 -22.56
C CYS A 177 9.26 -13.17 -23.51
#